data_008b3214f949332b3f33219d6972381c
#
_entry.id   008b3214f949332b3f33219d6972381c
#
_cell.length_a   1.000
_cell.length_b   1.000
_cell.length_c   1.000
_cell.angle_alpha   90.00
_cell.angle_beta   90.00
_cell.angle_gamma   90.00
#
_symmetry.space_group_name_H-M   'P 1'
#
loop_
_entity.id
_entity.type
_entity.pdbx_description
1 polymer ?
#
loop_
_entity_poly.entity_id
_entity_poly.type
_entity_poly.pdbx_seq_one_letter_code
_entity_poly.pdbx_strand_id
1 'polypeptide(L)'
;MAAVTEHTETLHEQPLFWRSAQGADPPVLYLHGVPTSSADWVPFLERTGGLAPDLPGFGRTGKRGDNDYTMAGYDRFVEAFLDHLEIERVRLVAHDWGVVGLLWAQRFPERVERLVLVNAVPLLPGYRWHPVARLWRMPAVGEVAMGFATRAALRRTLPQPLFDDAWRHFDQGTQRAILRLYRSSPEDALARAGLDLGAIECPAMVVWGDSDRYIHSRFAEAYADALGGQAELLHLPDAGHWPWYDRPDVIDRITAFLVD
;
A
#
# COMPACT_ATOMS: atom_id res chain seq x y z
N MET A 1 -14.45 -1.13 19.64
CA MET A 1 -14.00 -1.45 18.27
C MET A 1 -15.18 -1.25 17.34
N ALA A 2 -14.97 -0.53 16.21
CA ALA A 2 -16.01 -0.34 15.22
C ALA A 2 -16.23 -1.63 14.40
N ALA A 3 -17.47 -1.87 13.97
CA ALA A 3 -17.76 -3.01 13.10
C ALA A 3 -17.24 -2.73 11.70
N VAL A 4 -16.45 -3.67 11.14
CA VAL A 4 -15.95 -3.60 9.76
C VAL A 4 -17.02 -4.14 8.81
N THR A 5 -17.37 -3.36 7.81
CA THR A 5 -18.33 -3.70 6.75
C THR A 5 -17.61 -3.94 5.44
N GLU A 6 -18.01 -4.98 4.70
CA GLU A 6 -17.52 -5.26 3.36
C GLU A 6 -18.48 -4.71 2.31
N HIS A 7 -17.93 -4.08 1.28
CA HIS A 7 -18.68 -3.49 0.17
C HIS A 7 -18.22 -4.09 -1.15
N THR A 8 -19.17 -4.27 -2.05
CA THR A 8 -18.90 -4.68 -3.43
C THR A 8 -19.79 -3.86 -4.36
N GLU A 9 -19.16 -3.10 -5.22
CA GLU A 9 -19.82 -2.26 -6.23
C GLU A 9 -19.15 -2.42 -7.59
N THR A 10 -19.47 -1.52 -8.51
CA THR A 10 -18.83 -1.47 -9.82
C THR A 10 -18.24 -0.10 -10.05
N LEU A 11 -16.95 -0.05 -10.38
CA LEU A 11 -16.25 1.16 -10.79
C LEU A 11 -15.66 0.93 -12.19
N HIS A 12 -15.99 1.79 -13.16
CA HIS A 12 -15.55 1.67 -14.56
C HIS A 12 -15.76 0.24 -15.13
N GLU A 13 -16.99 -0.28 -14.96
CA GLU A 13 -17.40 -1.61 -15.42
C GLU A 13 -16.61 -2.79 -14.84
N GLN A 14 -15.96 -2.60 -13.69
CA GLN A 14 -15.23 -3.65 -13.00
C GLN A 14 -15.66 -3.76 -11.54
N PRO A 15 -15.58 -4.97 -10.96
CA PRO A 15 -15.79 -5.13 -9.53
C PRO A 15 -14.85 -4.23 -8.73
N LEU A 16 -15.42 -3.48 -7.81
CA LEU A 16 -14.73 -2.71 -6.79
C LEU A 16 -15.09 -3.31 -5.45
N PHE A 17 -14.09 -3.66 -4.67
CA PHE A 17 -14.26 -4.15 -3.32
C PHE A 17 -13.49 -3.28 -2.33
N TRP A 18 -14.12 -2.98 -1.19
CA TRP A 18 -13.43 -2.33 -0.08
C TRP A 18 -14.05 -2.72 1.26
N ARG A 19 -13.27 -2.50 2.32
CA ARG A 19 -13.73 -2.55 3.70
C ARG A 19 -13.86 -1.15 4.27
N SER A 20 -14.86 -0.93 5.10
CA SER A 20 -15.02 0.32 5.84
C SER A 20 -15.44 0.09 7.28
N ALA A 21 -15.18 1.08 8.12
CA ALA A 21 -15.77 1.18 9.44
C ALA A 21 -16.03 2.65 9.77
N GLN A 22 -17.03 2.92 10.62
CA GLN A 22 -17.30 4.29 11.10
C GLN A 22 -16.18 4.75 12.04
N GLY A 23 -15.82 6.03 11.99
CA GLY A 23 -14.77 6.57 12.84
C GLY A 23 -14.36 7.98 12.48
N ALA A 24 -13.09 8.22 12.28
CA ALA A 24 -12.49 9.53 12.06
C ALA A 24 -13.12 10.30 10.90
N ASP A 25 -13.18 11.62 11.05
CA ASP A 25 -13.56 12.57 10.02
C ASP A 25 -12.47 13.65 9.92
N PRO A 26 -11.85 13.86 8.75
CA PRO A 26 -12.00 13.05 7.53
C PRO A 26 -11.59 11.59 7.72
N PRO A 27 -12.15 10.67 6.87
CA PRO A 27 -11.89 9.25 7.01
C PRO A 27 -10.44 8.89 6.73
N VAL A 28 -9.96 7.80 7.33
CA VAL A 28 -8.64 7.25 7.01
C VAL A 28 -8.74 6.39 5.75
N LEU A 29 -7.92 6.65 4.75
CA LEU A 29 -7.73 5.81 3.58
C LEU A 29 -6.51 4.91 3.78
N TYR A 30 -6.74 3.60 3.79
CA TYR A 30 -5.70 2.60 3.96
C TYR A 30 -5.40 1.90 2.64
N LEU A 31 -4.15 1.99 2.15
CA LEU A 31 -3.70 1.36 0.92
C LEU A 31 -2.70 0.23 1.20
N HIS A 32 -3.09 -0.98 0.83
CA HIS A 32 -2.30 -2.19 1.03
C HIS A 32 -1.20 -2.37 -0.01
N GLY A 33 -0.30 -3.32 0.26
CA GLY A 33 0.79 -3.70 -0.62
C GLY A 33 0.56 -5.01 -1.40
N VAL A 34 1.64 -5.53 -1.95
CA VAL A 34 1.67 -6.75 -2.74
C VAL A 34 2.18 -7.92 -1.88
N PRO A 35 1.56 -9.09 -1.90
CA PRO A 35 0.39 -9.50 -2.68
C PRO A 35 -0.91 -9.56 -1.86
N THR A 36 -1.09 -8.66 -0.91
CA THR A 36 -2.18 -8.67 0.06
C THR A 36 -3.45 -7.94 -0.42
N SER A 37 -4.31 -7.57 0.47
CA SER A 37 -5.59 -6.92 0.22
C SER A 37 -5.95 -5.96 1.35
N SER A 38 -7.12 -5.37 1.30
CA SER A 38 -7.70 -4.58 2.41
C SER A 38 -7.79 -5.35 3.74
N ALA A 39 -7.60 -6.68 3.73
CA ALA A 39 -7.55 -7.49 4.96
C ALA A 39 -6.41 -7.08 5.90
N ASP A 40 -5.31 -6.52 5.36
CA ASP A 40 -4.18 -5.98 6.14
C ASP A 40 -4.65 -4.96 7.18
N TRP A 41 -5.71 -4.22 6.87
CA TRP A 41 -6.14 -3.04 7.58
C TRP A 41 -7.30 -3.26 8.55
N VAL A 42 -7.83 -4.49 8.66
CA VAL A 42 -8.93 -4.79 9.59
C VAL A 42 -8.61 -4.36 11.02
N PRO A 43 -7.42 -4.65 11.60
CA PRO A 43 -7.10 -4.23 12.96
C PRO A 43 -7.05 -2.71 13.16
N PHE A 44 -6.79 -1.94 12.10
CA PHE A 44 -6.77 -0.49 12.11
C PHE A 44 -8.19 0.08 11.93
N LEU A 45 -8.96 -0.44 10.98
CA LEU A 45 -10.35 -0.05 10.75
C LEU A 45 -11.21 -0.18 12.02
N GLU A 46 -11.00 -1.24 12.80
CA GLU A 46 -11.69 -1.45 14.07
C GLU A 46 -11.42 -0.35 15.11
N ARG A 47 -10.31 0.39 14.98
CA ARG A 47 -9.89 1.45 15.91
C ARG A 47 -10.23 2.86 15.44
N THR A 48 -9.89 3.20 14.22
CA THR A 48 -10.04 4.54 13.66
C THR A 48 -11.25 4.69 12.77
N GLY A 49 -11.83 3.58 12.31
CA GLY A 49 -12.72 3.62 11.14
C GLY A 49 -11.94 3.91 9.87
N GLY A 50 -12.65 4.28 8.80
CA GLY A 50 -12.06 4.64 7.52
C GLY A 50 -12.39 3.67 6.40
N LEU A 51 -11.58 3.68 5.35
CA LEU A 51 -11.79 3.00 4.07
C LEU A 51 -10.53 2.24 3.67
N ALA A 52 -10.66 1.00 3.27
CA ALA A 52 -9.57 0.18 2.76
C ALA A 52 -10.02 -0.53 1.47
N PRO A 53 -9.74 0.02 0.27
CA PRO A 53 -10.01 -0.67 -0.98
C PRO A 53 -9.02 -1.81 -1.23
N ASP A 54 -9.48 -2.85 -1.92
CA ASP A 54 -8.58 -3.76 -2.63
C ASP A 54 -8.10 -3.05 -3.90
N LEU A 55 -6.80 -2.93 -4.07
CA LEU A 55 -6.23 -2.32 -5.28
C LEU A 55 -6.52 -3.17 -6.53
N PRO A 56 -6.69 -2.58 -7.73
CA PRO A 56 -6.92 -3.33 -8.96
C PRO A 56 -5.90 -4.45 -9.18
N GLY A 57 -6.38 -5.66 -9.45
CA GLY A 57 -5.53 -6.83 -9.59
C GLY A 57 -5.32 -7.62 -8.30
N PHE A 58 -5.77 -7.12 -7.15
CA PHE A 58 -5.60 -7.75 -5.84
C PHE A 58 -6.96 -8.00 -5.17
N GLY A 59 -6.97 -8.88 -4.16
CA GLY A 59 -8.17 -9.20 -3.41
C GLY A 59 -9.35 -9.55 -4.32
N ARG A 60 -10.45 -8.85 -4.13
CA ARG A 60 -11.73 -9.03 -4.84
C ARG A 60 -12.01 -7.95 -5.89
N THR A 61 -11.18 -6.89 -5.95
CA THR A 61 -11.30 -5.87 -6.99
C THR A 61 -10.89 -6.42 -8.36
N GLY A 62 -11.41 -5.84 -9.44
CA GLY A 62 -11.28 -6.32 -10.82
C GLY A 62 -9.84 -6.63 -11.23
N LYS A 63 -9.67 -7.76 -11.93
CA LYS A 63 -8.37 -8.31 -12.35
C LYS A 63 -8.25 -8.48 -13.86
N ARG A 64 -8.88 -7.60 -14.64
CA ARG A 64 -8.90 -7.69 -16.10
C ARG A 64 -7.50 -7.59 -16.71
N GLY A 65 -7.33 -8.25 -17.85
CA GLY A 65 -6.06 -8.25 -18.58
C GLY A 65 -5.72 -6.91 -19.24
N ASP A 66 -6.70 -6.05 -19.46
CA ASP A 66 -6.59 -4.72 -20.05
C ASP A 66 -6.47 -3.59 -19.01
N ASN A 67 -6.49 -3.89 -17.71
CA ASN A 67 -6.25 -2.89 -16.68
C ASN A 67 -4.85 -2.28 -16.80
N ASP A 68 -4.78 -0.99 -16.49
CA ASP A 68 -3.51 -0.29 -16.35
C ASP A 68 -2.92 -0.53 -14.95
N TYR A 69 -2.01 -1.50 -14.89
CA TYR A 69 -1.27 -1.85 -13.68
C TYR A 69 0.04 -1.06 -13.54
N THR A 70 0.12 0.14 -14.07
CA THR A 70 1.22 1.07 -13.82
C THR A 70 0.96 1.91 -12.58
N MET A 71 1.99 2.55 -12.02
CA MET A 71 1.82 3.51 -10.91
C MET A 71 0.76 4.58 -11.26
N ALA A 72 0.78 5.09 -12.49
CA ALA A 72 -0.22 6.07 -12.97
C ALA A 72 -1.64 5.48 -13.05
N GLY A 73 -1.78 4.19 -13.35
CA GLY A 73 -3.08 3.50 -13.31
C GLY A 73 -3.63 3.41 -11.90
N TYR A 74 -2.79 3.09 -10.93
CA TYR A 74 -3.18 3.06 -9.51
C TYR A 74 -3.46 4.46 -8.94
N ASP A 75 -2.69 5.47 -9.35
CA ASP A 75 -2.97 6.88 -9.01
C ASP A 75 -4.39 7.29 -9.44
N ARG A 76 -4.76 7.02 -10.70
CA ARG A 76 -6.12 7.26 -11.19
C ARG A 76 -7.19 6.43 -10.47
N PHE A 77 -6.86 5.22 -10.06
CA PHE A 77 -7.77 4.41 -9.26
C PHE A 77 -8.06 5.03 -7.89
N VAL A 78 -7.04 5.54 -7.20
CA VAL A 78 -7.22 6.22 -5.90
C VAL A 78 -8.15 7.42 -6.06
N GLU A 79 -7.91 8.26 -7.08
CA GLU A 79 -8.76 9.40 -7.39
C GLU A 79 -10.20 8.95 -7.67
N ALA A 80 -10.40 8.01 -8.60
CA ALA A 80 -11.72 7.51 -8.97
C ALA A 80 -12.46 6.85 -7.80
N PHE A 81 -11.75 6.15 -6.90
CA PHE A 81 -12.33 5.55 -5.70
C PHE A 81 -12.86 6.61 -4.74
N LEU A 82 -12.07 7.65 -4.46
CA LEU A 82 -12.47 8.73 -3.57
C LEU A 82 -13.62 9.56 -4.16
N ASP A 83 -13.58 9.84 -5.47
CA ASP A 83 -14.63 10.57 -6.16
C ASP A 83 -15.94 9.77 -6.22
N HIS A 84 -15.86 8.43 -6.42
CA HIS A 84 -17.02 7.53 -6.40
C HIS A 84 -17.75 7.53 -5.03
N LEU A 85 -16.99 7.70 -3.95
CA LEU A 85 -17.52 7.77 -2.58
C LEU A 85 -17.78 9.20 -2.10
N GLU A 86 -17.58 10.21 -2.97
CA GLU A 86 -17.74 11.64 -2.66
C GLU A 86 -16.87 12.08 -1.46
N ILE A 87 -15.64 11.51 -1.33
CA ILE A 87 -14.70 11.82 -0.26
C ILE A 87 -13.78 12.95 -0.71
N GLU A 88 -13.89 14.10 -0.10
CA GLU A 88 -13.07 15.28 -0.45
C GLU A 88 -11.69 15.26 0.20
N ARG A 89 -11.58 14.79 1.45
CA ARG A 89 -10.33 14.77 2.24
C ARG A 89 -10.15 13.43 2.94
N VAL A 90 -8.90 13.05 3.16
CA VAL A 90 -8.54 11.81 3.86
C VAL A 90 -7.34 12.00 4.77
N ARG A 91 -7.16 11.08 5.72
CA ARG A 91 -5.89 10.75 6.36
C ARG A 91 -5.35 9.53 5.65
N LEU A 92 -4.16 9.60 5.07
CA LEU A 92 -3.64 8.55 4.19
C LEU A 92 -2.67 7.63 4.94
N VAL A 93 -2.89 6.33 4.84
CA VAL A 93 -1.96 5.30 5.31
C VAL A 93 -1.56 4.43 4.14
N ALA A 94 -0.26 4.33 3.88
CA ALA A 94 0.28 3.55 2.77
C ALA A 94 1.34 2.56 3.25
N HIS A 95 1.17 1.29 2.87
CA HIS A 95 2.14 0.22 3.11
C HIS A 95 2.61 -0.36 1.79
N ASP A 96 3.92 -0.65 1.67
CA ASP A 96 4.51 -1.30 0.49
C ASP A 96 4.09 -0.59 -0.81
N TRP A 97 3.43 -1.29 -1.74
CA TRP A 97 2.89 -0.71 -2.97
C TRP A 97 1.67 0.21 -2.77
N GLY A 98 1.08 0.24 -1.59
CA GLY A 98 0.10 1.29 -1.24
C GLY A 98 0.66 2.70 -1.37
N VAL A 99 2.00 2.82 -1.46
CA VAL A 99 2.72 4.07 -1.77
C VAL A 99 2.24 4.77 -3.05
N VAL A 100 1.53 4.08 -3.96
CA VAL A 100 0.90 4.70 -5.12
C VAL A 100 -0.08 5.81 -4.74
N GLY A 101 -0.62 5.77 -3.52
CA GLY A 101 -1.41 6.87 -2.95
C GLY A 101 -0.64 8.19 -2.83
N LEU A 102 0.69 8.15 -2.74
CA LEU A 102 1.50 9.37 -2.74
C LEU A 102 1.50 10.09 -4.09
N LEU A 103 1.28 9.39 -5.22
CA LEU A 103 1.16 10.05 -6.51
C LEU A 103 -0.08 10.95 -6.53
N TRP A 104 -1.20 10.44 -6.01
CA TRP A 104 -2.42 11.20 -5.83
C TRP A 104 -2.21 12.34 -4.81
N ALA A 105 -1.58 12.06 -3.66
CA ALA A 105 -1.32 13.05 -2.62
C ALA A 105 -0.43 14.21 -3.09
N GLN A 106 0.55 13.96 -3.96
CA GLN A 106 1.38 15.01 -4.58
C GLN A 106 0.57 15.92 -5.52
N ARG A 107 -0.47 15.41 -6.18
CA ARG A 107 -1.35 16.20 -7.06
C ARG A 107 -2.42 16.97 -6.29
N PHE A 108 -2.84 16.47 -5.12
CA PHE A 108 -3.90 17.02 -4.30
C PHE A 108 -3.48 17.08 -2.81
N PRO A 109 -2.38 17.77 -2.49
CA PRO A 109 -1.84 17.77 -1.13
C PRO A 109 -2.83 18.36 -0.10
N GLU A 110 -3.69 19.28 -0.51
CA GLU A 110 -4.73 19.89 0.34
C GLU A 110 -5.83 18.90 0.73
N ARG A 111 -5.95 17.78 0.03
CA ARG A 111 -6.90 16.70 0.35
C ARG A 111 -6.35 15.71 1.37
N VAL A 112 -5.08 15.82 1.77
CA VAL A 112 -4.45 14.94 2.77
C VAL A 112 -4.25 15.69 4.08
N GLU A 113 -4.93 15.24 5.14
CA GLU A 113 -4.84 15.87 6.45
C GLU A 113 -3.67 15.33 7.28
N ARG A 114 -3.39 14.04 7.17
CA ARG A 114 -2.26 13.33 7.82
C ARG A 114 -1.76 12.22 6.91
N LEU A 115 -0.49 11.91 7.02
CA LEU A 115 0.14 10.84 6.24
C LEU A 115 0.85 9.84 7.17
N VAL A 116 0.61 8.56 6.95
CA VAL A 116 1.42 7.49 7.56
C VAL A 116 2.01 6.61 6.46
N LEU A 117 3.32 6.46 6.48
CA LEU A 117 4.05 5.52 5.61
C LEU A 117 4.58 4.36 6.44
N VAL A 118 4.28 3.13 6.02
CA VAL A 118 4.78 1.92 6.70
C VAL A 118 5.52 1.06 5.69
N ASN A 119 6.82 0.87 5.86
CA ASN A 119 7.66 0.04 4.97
C ASN A 119 7.31 0.22 3.48
N ALA A 120 7.16 1.47 3.04
CA ALA A 120 6.67 1.85 1.72
C ALA A 120 7.74 1.65 0.63
N VAL A 121 7.34 1.19 -0.56
CA VAL A 121 8.25 1.12 -1.72
C VAL A 121 8.82 2.50 -1.99
N PRO A 122 10.16 2.67 -2.09
CA PRO A 122 10.77 3.98 -2.20
C PRO A 122 10.50 4.67 -3.54
N LEU A 123 9.74 5.76 -3.51
CA LEU A 123 9.64 6.73 -4.60
C LEU A 123 10.80 7.73 -4.52
N LEU A 124 12.01 7.21 -4.35
CA LEU A 124 13.21 7.98 -4.01
C LEU A 124 14.42 7.47 -4.77
N PRO A 125 15.42 8.33 -5.05
CA PRO A 125 16.67 7.89 -5.66
C PRO A 125 17.41 6.84 -4.81
N GLY A 126 18.17 5.98 -5.50
CA GLY A 126 19.06 5.01 -4.86
C GLY A 126 18.40 3.70 -4.41
N TYR A 127 17.08 3.54 -4.62
CA TYR A 127 16.43 2.24 -4.44
C TYR A 127 16.90 1.24 -5.50
N ARG A 128 16.95 -0.01 -5.11
CA ARG A 128 17.23 -1.15 -6.00
C ARG A 128 16.31 -2.31 -5.62
N TRP A 129 15.66 -2.87 -6.62
CA TRP A 129 14.77 -4.00 -6.43
C TRP A 129 15.48 -5.20 -5.78
N HIS A 130 14.82 -5.83 -4.82
CA HIS A 130 15.26 -7.08 -4.22
C HIS A 130 15.32 -8.22 -5.26
N PRO A 131 16.07 -9.31 -5.03
CA PRO A 131 16.34 -10.34 -6.05
C PRO A 131 15.08 -10.94 -6.69
N VAL A 132 14.04 -11.20 -5.90
CA VAL A 132 12.78 -11.78 -6.42
C VAL A 132 12.07 -10.81 -7.36
N ALA A 133 12.01 -9.52 -7.01
CA ALA A 133 11.44 -8.49 -7.88
C ALA A 133 12.21 -8.37 -9.21
N ARG A 134 13.54 -8.49 -9.18
CA ARG A 134 14.35 -8.49 -10.42
C ARG A 134 13.97 -9.64 -11.35
N LEU A 135 13.69 -10.83 -10.81
CA LEU A 135 13.21 -11.97 -11.61
C LEU A 135 11.83 -11.68 -12.23
N TRP A 136 10.89 -11.14 -11.44
CA TRP A 136 9.55 -10.78 -11.93
C TRP A 136 9.58 -9.74 -13.05
N ARG A 137 10.55 -8.86 -13.04
CA ARG A 137 10.72 -7.82 -14.07
C ARG A 137 11.25 -8.35 -15.39
N MET A 138 11.87 -9.53 -15.41
CA MET A 138 12.39 -10.14 -16.65
C MET A 138 11.25 -10.80 -17.45
N PRO A 139 11.02 -10.40 -18.71
CA PRO A 139 10.03 -11.08 -19.58
C PRO A 139 10.34 -12.58 -19.71
N ALA A 140 9.33 -13.40 -19.78
CA ALA A 140 9.33 -14.85 -19.78
C ALA A 140 9.86 -15.49 -18.46
N VAL A 141 10.98 -15.02 -17.92
CA VAL A 141 11.53 -15.51 -16.65
C VAL A 141 10.57 -15.19 -15.49
N GLY A 142 9.99 -14.00 -15.48
CA GLY A 142 9.02 -13.58 -14.45
C GLY A 142 7.77 -14.44 -14.45
N GLU A 143 7.24 -14.81 -15.63
CA GLU A 143 6.09 -15.72 -15.75
C GLU A 143 6.42 -17.10 -15.19
N VAL A 144 7.58 -17.63 -15.53
CA VAL A 144 8.07 -18.93 -15.02
C VAL A 144 8.26 -18.86 -13.50
N ALA A 145 8.92 -17.82 -12.99
CA ALA A 145 9.13 -17.62 -11.56
C ALA A 145 7.81 -17.48 -10.80
N MET A 146 6.82 -16.78 -11.39
CA MET A 146 5.49 -16.63 -10.82
C MET A 146 4.71 -17.96 -10.82
N GLY A 147 4.91 -18.81 -11.81
CA GLY A 147 4.36 -20.17 -11.85
C GLY A 147 4.85 -21.07 -10.70
N PHE A 148 6.04 -20.79 -10.14
CA PHE A 148 6.57 -21.44 -8.93
C PHE A 148 6.15 -20.76 -7.62
N ALA A 149 5.32 -19.72 -7.65
CA ALA A 149 4.73 -19.12 -6.46
C ALA A 149 3.68 -20.05 -5.85
N THR A 150 4.16 -21.07 -5.16
CA THR A 150 3.32 -22.08 -4.52
C THR A 150 2.77 -21.59 -3.18
N ARG A 151 1.71 -22.28 -2.69
CA ARG A 151 1.17 -22.02 -1.35
C ARG A 151 2.25 -22.07 -0.27
N ALA A 152 3.17 -23.03 -0.34
CA ALA A 152 4.26 -23.17 0.62
C ALA A 152 5.27 -22.03 0.55
N ALA A 153 5.55 -21.50 -0.65
CA ALA A 153 6.42 -20.35 -0.83
C ALA A 153 5.78 -19.08 -0.23
N LEU A 154 4.51 -18.79 -0.58
CA LEU A 154 3.80 -17.62 -0.09
C LEU A 154 3.65 -17.64 1.45
N ARG A 155 3.40 -18.82 2.04
CA ARG A 155 3.31 -18.99 3.49
C ARG A 155 4.59 -18.64 4.26
N ARG A 156 5.75 -18.68 3.59
CA ARG A 156 7.04 -18.29 4.19
C ARG A 156 7.31 -16.79 4.12
N THR A 157 6.55 -16.08 3.31
CA THR A 157 6.76 -14.65 3.05
C THR A 157 5.75 -13.76 3.76
N LEU A 158 4.54 -14.26 4.00
CA LEU A 158 3.46 -13.50 4.62
C LEU A 158 3.27 -13.88 6.10
N PRO A 159 2.88 -12.93 6.95
CA PRO A 159 2.36 -13.20 8.28
C PRO A 159 1.16 -14.17 8.22
N GLN A 160 1.08 -15.08 9.20
CA GLN A 160 0.04 -16.11 9.22
C GLN A 160 -1.39 -15.56 9.08
N PRO A 161 -1.78 -14.47 9.73
CA PRO A 161 -3.14 -13.94 9.59
C PRO A 161 -3.49 -13.46 8.17
N LEU A 162 -2.50 -13.01 7.40
CA LEU A 162 -2.71 -12.51 6.02
C LEU A 162 -2.66 -13.61 4.97
N PHE A 163 -2.00 -14.71 5.28
CA PHE A 163 -1.70 -15.75 4.30
C PHE A 163 -2.95 -16.35 3.66
N ASP A 164 -3.96 -16.69 4.45
CA ASP A 164 -5.15 -17.40 3.93
C ASP A 164 -5.99 -16.48 3.02
N ASP A 165 -6.10 -15.20 3.33
CA ASP A 165 -6.76 -14.23 2.46
C ASP A 165 -5.96 -14.00 1.18
N ALA A 166 -4.68 -13.71 1.29
CA ALA A 166 -3.80 -13.50 0.14
C ALA A 166 -3.77 -14.72 -0.79
N TRP A 167 -3.63 -15.94 -0.24
CA TRP A 167 -3.60 -17.15 -1.04
C TRP A 167 -4.92 -17.41 -1.77
N ARG A 168 -6.07 -17.15 -1.13
CA ARG A 168 -7.40 -17.31 -1.75
C ARG A 168 -7.55 -16.48 -3.01
N HIS A 169 -6.92 -15.32 -3.04
CA HIS A 169 -7.02 -14.35 -4.13
C HIS A 169 -5.79 -14.33 -5.06
N PHE A 170 -4.79 -15.21 -4.81
CA PHE A 170 -3.57 -15.29 -5.60
C PHE A 170 -3.77 -16.11 -6.88
N ASP A 171 -4.59 -15.60 -7.77
CA ASP A 171 -4.90 -16.18 -9.08
C ASP A 171 -4.01 -15.61 -10.21
N GLN A 172 -4.24 -16.08 -11.45
CA GLN A 172 -3.50 -15.60 -12.61
C GLN A 172 -3.68 -14.08 -12.87
N GLY A 173 -4.81 -13.51 -12.45
CA GLY A 173 -5.07 -12.08 -12.53
C GLY A 173 -4.12 -11.31 -11.62
N THR A 174 -3.99 -11.72 -10.36
CA THR A 174 -3.05 -11.14 -9.40
C THR A 174 -1.60 -11.34 -9.84
N GLN A 175 -1.22 -12.51 -10.32
CA GLN A 175 0.12 -12.76 -10.84
C GLN A 175 0.46 -11.82 -12.00
N ARG A 176 -0.47 -11.60 -12.92
CA ARG A 176 -0.32 -10.65 -14.04
C ARG A 176 -0.19 -9.22 -13.55
N ALA A 177 -1.01 -8.80 -12.58
CA ALA A 177 -0.96 -7.47 -12.00
C ALA A 177 0.42 -7.20 -11.37
N ILE A 178 0.95 -8.13 -10.58
CA ILE A 178 2.28 -8.05 -9.99
C ILE A 178 3.34 -7.87 -11.08
N LEU A 179 3.38 -8.76 -12.07
CA LEU A 179 4.39 -8.70 -13.11
C LEU A 179 4.36 -7.37 -13.89
N ARG A 180 3.17 -6.86 -14.21
CA ARG A 180 3.03 -5.58 -14.91
C ARG A 180 3.43 -4.39 -14.06
N LEU A 181 3.01 -4.34 -12.81
CA LEU A 181 3.37 -3.28 -11.86
C LEU A 181 4.90 -3.19 -11.69
N TYR A 182 5.54 -4.31 -11.41
CA TYR A 182 7.00 -4.32 -11.22
C TYR A 182 7.78 -3.99 -12.50
N ARG A 183 7.30 -4.42 -13.67
CA ARG A 183 7.93 -4.11 -14.98
C ARG A 183 7.77 -2.66 -15.39
N SER A 184 6.63 -2.05 -15.09
CA SER A 184 6.37 -0.63 -15.39
C SER A 184 7.06 0.32 -14.42
N SER A 185 7.68 -0.19 -13.36
CA SER A 185 8.29 0.58 -12.28
C SER A 185 9.79 0.32 -12.16
N PRO A 186 10.60 0.69 -13.17
CA PRO A 186 12.05 0.69 -13.01
C PRO A 186 12.47 1.72 -11.95
N GLU A 187 13.65 1.55 -11.38
CA GLU A 187 14.12 2.35 -10.24
C GLU A 187 14.14 3.86 -10.51
N ASP A 188 14.43 4.24 -11.75
CA ASP A 188 14.37 5.64 -12.20
C ASP A 188 12.93 6.16 -12.34
N ALA A 189 11.97 5.31 -12.68
CA ALA A 189 10.55 5.68 -12.69
C ALA A 189 10.01 5.87 -11.28
N LEU A 190 10.43 5.03 -10.32
CA LEU A 190 10.12 5.23 -8.91
C LEU A 190 10.65 6.56 -8.41
N ALA A 191 11.93 6.86 -8.67
CA ALA A 191 12.54 8.13 -8.26
C ALA A 191 11.83 9.35 -8.90
N ARG A 192 11.42 9.25 -10.16
CA ARG A 192 10.63 10.31 -10.82
C ARG A 192 9.25 10.50 -10.21
N ALA A 193 8.61 9.41 -9.78
CA ALA A 193 7.28 9.46 -9.17
C ALA A 193 7.26 10.18 -7.81
N GLY A 194 8.39 10.35 -7.17
CA GLY A 194 8.51 11.07 -5.90
C GLY A 194 9.13 12.46 -5.99
N LEU A 195 9.22 13.05 -7.18
CA LEU A 195 9.85 14.38 -7.34
C LEU A 195 9.12 15.50 -6.60
N ASP A 196 7.82 15.38 -6.42
CA ASP A 196 6.97 16.39 -5.81
C ASP A 196 6.54 16.00 -4.37
N LEU A 197 7.23 15.05 -3.71
CA LEU A 197 6.94 14.66 -2.31
C LEU A 197 6.97 15.86 -1.36
N GLY A 198 7.79 16.87 -1.64
CA GLY A 198 7.84 18.12 -0.90
C GLY A 198 6.55 18.95 -0.93
N ALA A 199 5.61 18.67 -1.85
CA ALA A 199 4.29 19.30 -1.85
C ALA A 199 3.37 18.76 -0.73
N ILE A 200 3.68 17.61 -0.14
CA ILE A 200 2.92 17.02 0.94
C ILE A 200 3.40 17.61 2.25
N GLU A 201 2.71 18.66 2.72
CA GLU A 201 3.09 19.45 3.91
C GLU A 201 2.33 19.06 5.18
N CYS A 202 1.36 18.15 5.09
CA CYS A 202 0.62 17.70 6.26
C CYS A 202 1.53 16.96 7.27
N PRO A 203 1.15 16.92 8.56
CA PRO A 203 1.86 16.09 9.53
C PRO A 203 1.97 14.64 9.06
N ALA A 204 3.18 14.08 9.15
CA ALA A 204 3.46 12.73 8.69
C ALA A 204 4.08 11.87 9.80
N MET A 205 3.87 10.55 9.71
CA MET A 205 4.57 9.54 10.49
C MET A 205 5.15 8.50 9.54
N VAL A 206 6.45 8.24 9.64
CA VAL A 206 7.14 7.19 8.88
C VAL A 206 7.52 6.07 9.84
N VAL A 207 6.88 4.92 9.67
CA VAL A 207 7.06 3.73 10.50
C VAL A 207 7.86 2.70 9.71
N TRP A 208 8.89 2.14 10.33
CA TRP A 208 9.74 1.18 9.64
C TRP A 208 10.13 0.00 10.52
N GLY A 209 9.82 -1.21 10.04
CA GLY A 209 10.41 -2.42 10.57
C GLY A 209 11.82 -2.59 10.00
N ASP A 210 12.85 -2.44 10.83
CA ASP A 210 14.24 -2.40 10.37
C ASP A 210 14.77 -3.76 9.91
N SER A 211 14.09 -4.84 10.29
CA SER A 211 14.37 -6.20 9.82
C SER A 211 13.69 -6.54 8.48
N ASP A 212 13.15 -5.55 7.77
CA ASP A 212 12.54 -5.73 6.45
C ASP A 212 13.56 -6.25 5.44
N ARG A 213 13.27 -7.42 4.87
CA ARG A 213 14.12 -8.08 3.86
C ARG A 213 13.96 -7.54 2.44
N TYR A 214 12.95 -6.70 2.20
CA TYR A 214 12.61 -6.18 0.87
C TYR A 214 13.05 -4.74 0.69
N ILE A 215 12.85 -3.91 1.74
CA ILE A 215 13.07 -2.47 1.67
C ILE A 215 13.90 -2.03 2.88
N HIS A 216 15.11 -1.58 2.60
CA HIS A 216 16.06 -1.18 3.64
C HIS A 216 15.58 0.06 4.43
N SER A 217 15.79 0.04 5.77
CA SER A 217 15.30 1.07 6.71
C SER A 217 15.81 2.50 6.43
N ARG A 218 16.96 2.66 5.75
CA ARG A 218 17.46 4.00 5.34
C ARG A 218 16.46 4.83 4.53
N PHE A 219 15.43 4.20 3.97
CA PHE A 219 14.39 4.91 3.24
C PHE A 219 13.36 5.55 4.17
N ALA A 220 13.34 5.21 5.46
CA ALA A 220 12.52 5.89 6.44
C ALA A 220 12.96 7.34 6.60
N GLU A 221 14.24 7.57 6.86
CA GLU A 221 14.82 8.92 6.96
C GLU A 221 14.68 9.67 5.63
N ALA A 222 14.97 8.97 4.51
CA ALA A 222 14.87 9.58 3.19
C ALA A 222 13.45 10.05 2.84
N TYR A 223 12.40 9.33 3.28
CA TYR A 223 11.03 9.80 3.16
C TYR A 223 10.74 10.98 4.07
N ALA A 224 11.16 10.92 5.34
CA ALA A 224 10.96 12.02 6.27
C ALA A 224 11.61 13.33 5.77
N ASP A 225 12.80 13.21 5.17
CA ASP A 225 13.52 14.36 4.59
C ASP A 225 12.89 14.88 3.29
N ALA A 226 12.20 14.00 2.51
CA ALA A 226 11.62 14.37 1.23
C ALA A 226 10.23 15.01 1.34
N LEU A 227 9.49 14.74 2.42
CA LEU A 227 8.18 15.34 2.68
C LEU A 227 8.33 16.83 3.05
N GLY A 228 7.36 17.64 2.63
CA GLY A 228 7.38 19.09 2.91
C GLY A 228 6.98 19.45 4.33
N GLY A 229 6.23 18.58 5.01
CA GLY A 229 5.78 18.77 6.37
C GLY A 229 6.68 18.10 7.41
N GLN A 230 6.32 18.27 8.68
CA GLN A 230 7.01 17.60 9.77
C GLN A 230 6.69 16.10 9.79
N ALA A 231 7.71 15.26 9.80
CA ALA A 231 7.57 13.80 9.87
C ALA A 231 8.14 13.24 11.19
N GLU A 232 7.32 12.48 11.90
CA GLU A 232 7.76 11.63 13.02
C GLU A 232 8.34 10.33 12.47
N LEU A 233 9.54 9.94 12.91
CA LEU A 233 10.18 8.67 12.56
C LEU A 233 9.97 7.65 13.68
N LEU A 234 9.50 6.46 13.31
CA LEU A 234 9.35 5.34 14.24
C LEU A 234 10.07 4.10 13.68
N HIS A 235 11.26 3.85 14.14
CA HIS A 235 12.01 2.63 13.87
C HIS A 235 11.62 1.49 14.80
N LEU A 236 11.48 0.29 14.26
CA LEU A 236 11.12 -0.93 14.96
C LEU A 236 12.19 -2.00 14.66
N PRO A 237 13.26 -2.08 15.45
CA PRO A 237 14.44 -2.90 15.15
C PRO A 237 14.13 -4.39 14.93
N ASP A 238 13.16 -4.92 15.68
CA ASP A 238 12.79 -6.34 15.69
C ASP A 238 11.59 -6.66 14.78
N ALA A 239 11.11 -5.68 14.00
CA ALA A 239 9.97 -5.87 13.10
C ALA A 239 10.41 -5.97 11.64
N GLY A 240 9.68 -6.78 10.87
CA GLY A 240 9.88 -6.96 9.43
C GLY A 240 8.96 -6.08 8.59
N HIS A 241 8.62 -6.57 7.40
CA HIS A 241 7.88 -5.84 6.38
C HIS A 241 6.43 -5.51 6.75
N TRP A 242 5.79 -6.30 7.60
CA TRP A 242 4.46 -6.04 8.19
C TRP A 242 4.61 -5.80 9.70
N PRO A 243 5.13 -4.63 10.12
CA PRO A 243 5.59 -4.42 11.49
C PRO A 243 4.49 -4.56 12.54
N TRP A 244 3.24 -4.33 12.21
CA TRP A 244 2.10 -4.48 13.14
C TRP A 244 1.78 -5.93 13.53
N TYR A 245 2.33 -6.93 12.82
CA TYR A 245 2.22 -8.34 13.22
C TYR A 245 3.36 -8.75 14.16
N ASP A 246 4.53 -8.14 14.01
CA ASP A 246 5.67 -8.38 14.90
C ASP A 246 5.56 -7.54 16.18
N ARG A 247 5.02 -6.33 16.06
CA ARG A 247 4.86 -5.33 17.12
C ARG A 247 3.42 -4.78 17.11
N PRO A 248 2.45 -5.48 17.71
CA PRO A 248 1.05 -5.05 17.73
C PRO A 248 0.79 -3.68 18.37
N ASP A 249 1.69 -3.25 19.29
CA ASP A 249 1.64 -1.93 19.91
C ASP A 249 1.76 -0.77 18.90
N VAL A 250 2.33 -1.03 17.73
CA VAL A 250 2.46 -0.02 16.66
C VAL A 250 1.09 0.38 16.10
N ILE A 251 0.10 -0.50 16.17
CA ILE A 251 -1.26 -0.17 15.73
C ILE A 251 -1.80 1.00 16.58
N ASP A 252 -1.64 0.93 17.91
CA ASP A 252 -2.14 1.97 18.81
C ASP A 252 -1.37 3.30 18.59
N ARG A 253 -0.06 3.25 18.27
CA ARG A 253 0.73 4.44 17.93
C ARG A 253 0.25 5.10 16.65
N ILE A 254 0.08 4.31 15.58
CA ILE A 254 -0.41 4.81 14.29
C ILE A 254 -1.83 5.37 14.43
N THR A 255 -2.71 4.65 15.12
CA THR A 255 -4.10 5.07 15.28
C THR A 255 -4.24 6.33 16.13
N ALA A 256 -3.44 6.49 17.19
CA ALA A 256 -3.39 7.73 17.98
C ALA A 256 -2.96 8.91 17.08
N PHE A 257 -1.85 8.78 16.34
CA PHE A 257 -1.40 9.82 15.40
C PHE A 257 -2.47 10.20 14.37
N LEU A 258 -3.27 9.24 13.92
CA LEU A 258 -4.30 9.50 12.91
C LEU A 258 -5.54 10.23 13.47
N VAL A 259 -5.84 10.12 14.77
CA VAL A 259 -7.08 10.69 15.34
C VAL A 259 -6.86 11.96 16.19
N ASP A 260 -5.61 12.22 16.61
CA ASP A 260 -5.22 13.46 17.30
C ASP A 260 -5.29 14.68 16.34
#